data_21a6e42de8975bc4ab9f491128253c47
#
_entry.id   21a6e42de8975bc4ab9f491128253c47
#
_cell.length_a   1.000
_cell.length_b   1.000
_cell.length_c   1.000
_cell.angle_alpha   90.00
_cell.angle_beta   90.00
_cell.angle_gamma   90.00
#
_symmetry.space_group_name_H-M   'P 1'
#
loop_
_entity.id
_entity.type
_entity.pdbx_description
1 polymer ?
#
loop_
_entity_poly.entity_id
_entity_poly.type
_entity_poly.pdbx_seq_one_letter_code
_entity_poly.pdbx_strand_id
1 'polypeptide(L)'
;MRLNAGIVGLPNVGKSTLFSSLTSSKVEIANYPFCTIEPNVGIVEIPDERLLKIAECIVPQKIIPAVMEFVDIAGLVKGASTGEGLGNRFLANIREVSLIVHVVRCFEEKEVIHINDDINPEEDITTINIELCLADLETVQKSLQKQEKNVKSTDKKISEYSKAIVLMLKRLKDHLSNMNPVVEFKFDDFEYNFIKSLNLLTFKKVLYVCNVDENSLSGNKYTDIVKNIAVKEGNDFLILCAKIEAELAAIKDIPYKNEMLKLFGINDNGLSSLIKKAYYTLGLRTYFTAGLQEVRAWTFKQGIKAPKAAGIIHSDFEKGFIKAEVYSCEDLFKFQSVQRLKEKGLVRIEGKEYLVRDGDVIFFKFNV
;
A
#
# COMPACT_ATOMS: atom_id res chain seq x y z
N MET A 1 0.63 -12.12 -4.44
CA MET A 1 1.42 -11.00 -3.91
C MET A 1 0.56 -10.41 -2.80
N ARG A 2 1.00 -10.46 -1.55
CA ARG A 2 0.27 -9.81 -0.45
C ARG A 2 0.27 -8.30 -0.73
N LEU A 3 -0.87 -7.65 -0.57
CA LEU A 3 -1.04 -6.22 -0.80
C LEU A 3 -1.03 -5.54 0.56
N ASN A 4 0.17 -5.29 1.08
CA ASN A 4 0.41 -4.79 2.41
C ASN A 4 1.34 -3.56 2.40
N ALA A 5 1.24 -2.73 3.42
CA ALA A 5 2.07 -1.57 3.64
C ALA A 5 2.88 -1.73 4.94
N GLY A 6 4.18 -1.48 4.88
CA GLY A 6 5.04 -1.48 6.05
C GLY A 6 5.28 -0.06 6.58
N ILE A 7 5.03 0.14 7.86
CA ILE A 7 5.30 1.41 8.53
C ILE A 7 6.76 1.43 8.96
N VAL A 8 7.50 2.41 8.45
CA VAL A 8 8.94 2.56 8.61
C VAL A 8 9.25 3.96 9.13
N GLY A 9 10.36 4.14 9.78
CA GLY A 9 10.87 5.44 10.25
C GLY A 9 11.86 5.26 11.38
N LEU A 10 12.57 6.32 11.75
CA LEU A 10 13.50 6.34 12.87
C LEU A 10 12.78 6.11 14.20
N PRO A 11 13.50 5.79 15.30
CA PRO A 11 12.91 5.75 16.63
C PRO A 11 12.25 7.08 17.01
N ASN A 12 11.20 7.01 17.82
CA ASN A 12 10.50 8.17 18.40
C ASN A 12 9.84 9.15 17.41
N VAL A 13 9.60 8.72 16.15
CA VAL A 13 8.88 9.53 15.14
C VAL A 13 7.34 9.35 15.20
N GLY A 14 6.83 8.48 16.10
CA GLY A 14 5.39 8.23 16.26
C GLY A 14 4.85 6.99 15.52
N LYS A 15 5.70 6.07 15.01
CA LYS A 15 5.27 4.84 14.29
C LYS A 15 4.31 3.97 15.08
N SER A 16 4.69 3.61 16.32
CA SER A 16 3.89 2.71 17.16
C SER A 16 2.55 3.34 17.56
N THR A 17 2.53 4.65 17.78
CA THR A 17 1.29 5.41 18.02
C THR A 17 0.39 5.33 16.79
N LEU A 18 0.93 5.59 15.60
CA LEU A 18 0.19 5.51 14.33
C LEU A 18 -0.34 4.10 14.08
N PHE A 19 0.50 3.07 14.24
CA PHE A 19 0.11 1.67 14.06
C PHE A 19 -0.99 1.25 15.03
N SER A 20 -0.86 1.59 16.33
CA SER A 20 -1.88 1.31 17.33
C SER A 20 -3.22 1.99 17.01
N SER A 21 -3.17 3.23 16.50
CA SER A 21 -4.37 3.97 16.09
C SER A 21 -5.04 3.34 14.88
N LEU A 22 -4.27 2.90 13.87
CA LEU A 22 -4.76 2.19 12.69
C LEU A 22 -5.45 0.88 13.05
N THR A 23 -4.91 0.15 14.02
CA THR A 23 -5.36 -1.20 14.39
C THR A 23 -6.35 -1.22 15.58
N SER A 24 -6.74 -0.04 16.08
CA SER A 24 -7.70 0.10 17.19
C SER A 24 -9.10 -0.40 16.85
N SER A 25 -9.51 -0.33 15.59
CA SER A 25 -10.79 -0.85 15.11
C SER A 25 -10.72 -2.37 14.96
N LYS A 26 -11.61 -3.08 15.66
CA LYS A 26 -11.72 -4.54 15.53
C LYS A 26 -12.34 -4.91 14.18
N VAL A 27 -11.57 -5.50 13.30
CA VAL A 27 -12.07 -6.11 12.06
C VAL A 27 -12.54 -7.53 12.36
N GLU A 28 -13.72 -7.91 11.89
CA GLU A 28 -14.20 -9.31 11.99
C GLU A 28 -13.42 -10.18 11.01
N ILE A 29 -12.28 -10.71 11.44
CA ILE A 29 -11.34 -11.51 10.62
C ILE A 29 -12.03 -12.71 9.96
N ALA A 30 -13.06 -13.27 10.59
CA ALA A 30 -13.84 -14.38 10.04
C ALA A 30 -14.43 -14.09 8.64
N ASN A 31 -14.62 -12.84 8.28
CA ASN A 31 -15.12 -12.42 6.95
C ASN A 31 -14.02 -12.41 5.86
N TYR A 32 -12.74 -12.63 6.23
CA TYR A 32 -11.57 -12.48 5.34
C TYR A 32 -10.69 -13.73 5.35
N PRO A 33 -11.00 -14.76 4.54
CA PRO A 33 -10.41 -16.11 4.63
C PRO A 33 -8.89 -16.19 4.36
N PHE A 34 -8.25 -15.10 3.91
CA PHE A 34 -6.81 -15.09 3.60
C PHE A 34 -5.99 -14.20 4.54
N CYS A 35 -6.59 -13.66 5.61
CA CYS A 35 -5.90 -12.84 6.59
C CYS A 35 -5.35 -13.70 7.72
N THR A 36 -4.04 -13.65 7.93
CA THR A 36 -3.35 -14.33 9.05
C THR A 36 -3.13 -13.35 10.19
N ILE A 37 -3.37 -13.80 11.43
CA ILE A 37 -3.05 -13.03 12.63
C ILE A 37 -1.57 -13.27 12.91
N GLU A 38 -0.73 -12.30 12.59
CA GLU A 38 0.69 -12.31 12.94
C GLU A 38 0.99 -11.14 13.91
N PRO A 39 1.92 -11.28 14.84
CA PRO A 39 2.40 -10.16 15.64
C PRO A 39 2.85 -9.03 14.71
N ASN A 40 2.49 -7.79 15.04
CA ASN A 40 2.83 -6.59 14.25
C ASN A 40 2.14 -6.49 12.87
N VAL A 41 1.12 -7.28 12.57
CA VAL A 41 0.27 -7.14 11.39
C VAL A 41 -1.12 -6.68 11.81
N GLY A 42 -1.54 -5.53 11.30
CA GLY A 42 -2.87 -4.97 11.52
C GLY A 42 -3.70 -5.05 10.24
N ILE A 43 -4.91 -5.58 10.36
CA ILE A 43 -5.89 -5.58 9.28
C ILE A 43 -6.78 -4.37 9.48
N VAL A 44 -6.92 -3.54 8.44
CA VAL A 44 -7.63 -2.27 8.49
C VAL A 44 -8.65 -2.21 7.36
N GLU A 45 -9.87 -1.79 7.67
CA GLU A 45 -10.92 -1.59 6.68
C GLU A 45 -10.60 -0.38 5.80
N ILE A 46 -10.86 -0.52 4.49
CA ILE A 46 -10.73 0.58 3.53
C ILE A 46 -11.99 1.45 3.64
N PRO A 47 -11.87 2.72 4.03
CA PRO A 47 -13.01 3.63 4.10
C PRO A 47 -13.53 3.93 2.68
N ASP A 48 -14.71 3.42 2.34
CA ASP A 48 -15.33 3.63 1.04
C ASP A 48 -16.84 3.92 1.21
N GLU A 49 -17.20 5.19 1.06
CA GLU A 49 -18.59 5.64 1.19
C GLU A 49 -19.52 5.01 0.15
N ARG A 50 -18.96 4.59 -1.00
CA ARG A 50 -19.74 3.96 -2.06
C ARG A 50 -20.39 2.65 -1.57
N LEU A 51 -19.67 1.89 -0.71
CA LEU A 51 -20.18 0.65 -0.12
C LEU A 51 -21.46 0.89 0.70
N LEU A 52 -21.48 1.93 1.52
CA LEU A 52 -22.63 2.30 2.34
C LEU A 52 -23.82 2.77 1.47
N LYS A 53 -23.54 3.62 0.46
CA LYS A 53 -24.58 4.07 -0.49
C LYS A 53 -25.17 2.93 -1.31
N ILE A 54 -24.36 1.93 -1.70
CA ILE A 54 -24.87 0.71 -2.36
C ILE A 54 -25.77 -0.07 -1.39
N ALA A 55 -25.35 -0.20 -0.13
CA ALA A 55 -26.14 -0.90 0.88
C ALA A 55 -27.48 -0.21 1.16
N GLU A 56 -27.55 1.12 1.15
CA GLU A 56 -28.81 1.88 1.25
C GLU A 56 -29.78 1.56 0.10
N CYS A 57 -29.25 1.38 -1.13
CA CYS A 57 -30.07 1.03 -2.30
C CYS A 57 -30.56 -0.43 -2.31
N ILE A 58 -29.78 -1.37 -1.73
CA ILE A 58 -30.03 -2.82 -1.80
C ILE A 58 -30.67 -3.37 -0.52
N VAL A 59 -30.38 -2.73 0.65
CA VAL A 59 -30.81 -3.16 1.99
C VAL A 59 -30.37 -4.61 2.29
N PRO A 60 -29.06 -4.89 2.32
CA PRO A 60 -28.55 -6.23 2.54
C PRO A 60 -28.57 -6.64 4.03
N GLN A 61 -28.42 -7.94 4.30
CA GLN A 61 -28.25 -8.46 5.66
C GLN A 61 -26.84 -8.16 6.23
N LYS A 62 -25.82 -8.10 5.36
CA LYS A 62 -24.42 -7.85 5.75
C LYS A 62 -23.74 -6.86 4.79
N ILE A 63 -22.86 -6.04 5.37
CA ILE A 63 -22.00 -5.13 4.63
C ILE A 63 -20.56 -5.52 4.95
N ILE A 64 -19.75 -5.84 3.92
CA ILE A 64 -18.39 -6.31 4.09
C ILE A 64 -17.43 -5.35 3.34
N PRO A 65 -16.68 -4.51 4.06
CA PRO A 65 -15.70 -3.60 3.45
C PRO A 65 -14.50 -4.37 2.86
N ALA A 66 -13.74 -3.72 2.00
CA ALA A 66 -12.42 -4.19 1.63
C ALA A 66 -11.42 -3.94 2.77
N VAL A 67 -10.36 -4.73 2.84
CA VAL A 67 -9.33 -4.59 3.88
C VAL A 67 -7.95 -4.49 3.27
N MET A 68 -7.01 -3.91 4.03
CA MET A 68 -5.59 -3.83 3.72
C MET A 68 -4.79 -4.19 4.97
N GLU A 69 -3.63 -4.81 4.78
CA GLU A 69 -2.71 -5.13 5.87
C GLU A 69 -1.70 -3.99 6.05
N PHE A 70 -1.50 -3.58 7.29
CA PHE A 70 -0.39 -2.73 7.71
C PHE A 70 0.53 -3.53 8.63
N VAL A 71 1.84 -3.38 8.44
CA VAL A 71 2.87 -4.09 9.21
C VAL A 71 3.68 -3.05 9.97
N ASP A 72 3.73 -3.16 11.31
CA ASP A 72 4.66 -2.35 12.10
C ASP A 72 6.07 -2.95 11.98
N ILE A 73 6.92 -2.23 11.29
CA ILE A 73 8.30 -2.63 11.10
C ILE A 73 9.14 -1.91 12.17
N ALA A 74 9.73 -2.68 13.07
CA ALA A 74 10.53 -2.16 14.16
C ALA A 74 11.56 -1.12 13.67
N GLY A 75 11.73 -0.04 14.42
CA GLY A 75 12.54 1.11 13.99
C GLY A 75 13.98 0.76 13.61
N LEU A 76 14.48 1.45 12.61
CA LEU A 76 15.84 1.33 12.12
C LEU A 76 16.81 1.94 13.13
N VAL A 77 17.84 1.18 13.50
CA VAL A 77 19.00 1.68 14.24
C VAL A 77 20.11 1.90 13.21
N LYS A 78 20.78 3.03 13.26
CA LYS A 78 21.92 3.38 12.38
C LYS A 78 22.93 2.22 12.35
N GLY A 79 23.33 1.76 11.12
CA GLY A 79 24.21 0.59 10.96
C GLY A 79 23.47 -0.75 10.84
N ALA A 80 22.19 -0.75 10.55
CA ALA A 80 21.37 -1.96 10.41
C ALA A 80 21.85 -2.89 9.28
N SER A 81 22.48 -2.35 8.24
CA SER A 81 23.01 -3.10 7.09
C SER A 81 24.34 -3.79 7.36
N THR A 82 25.12 -3.30 8.34
CA THR A 82 26.51 -3.78 8.59
C THR A 82 26.64 -4.78 9.71
N GLY A 83 25.57 -5.12 10.42
CA GLY A 83 25.78 -5.94 11.58
C GLY A 83 24.60 -6.68 12.16
N GLU A 84 24.63 -7.00 13.32
CA GLU A 84 24.10 -8.08 14.11
C GLU A 84 22.57 -7.98 14.34
N GLY A 85 21.85 -8.96 13.82
CA GLY A 85 20.55 -9.42 14.35
C GLY A 85 19.32 -8.54 14.06
N LEU A 86 19.18 -7.35 14.60
CA LEU A 86 17.97 -6.51 14.52
C LEU A 86 17.83 -5.83 13.15
N GLY A 87 18.92 -5.36 12.54
CA GLY A 87 18.91 -4.73 11.22
C GLY A 87 18.50 -5.70 10.10
N ASN A 88 18.99 -6.93 10.14
CA ASN A 88 18.63 -7.95 9.16
C ASN A 88 17.13 -8.33 9.23
N ARG A 89 16.53 -8.36 10.41
CA ARG A 89 15.08 -8.58 10.58
C ARG A 89 14.25 -7.41 10.03
N PHE A 90 14.69 -6.18 10.29
CA PHE A 90 14.07 -4.98 9.73
C PHE A 90 14.04 -5.01 8.20
N LEU A 91 15.18 -5.27 7.57
CA LEU A 91 15.30 -5.36 6.11
C LEU A 91 14.50 -6.54 5.53
N ALA A 92 14.43 -7.67 6.22
CA ALA A 92 13.60 -8.81 5.83
C ALA A 92 12.11 -8.44 5.84
N ASN A 93 11.63 -7.77 6.89
CA ASN A 93 10.25 -7.32 6.98
C ASN A 93 9.89 -6.31 5.88
N ILE A 94 10.79 -5.35 5.55
CA ILE A 94 10.57 -4.42 4.43
C ILE A 94 10.51 -5.18 3.09
N ARG A 95 11.25 -6.28 2.92
CA ARG A 95 11.18 -7.09 1.67
C ARG A 95 9.79 -7.68 1.45
N GLU A 96 9.07 -8.02 2.51
CA GLU A 96 7.76 -8.67 2.44
C GLU A 96 6.61 -7.71 2.14
N VAL A 97 6.77 -6.43 2.41
CA VAL A 97 5.72 -5.43 2.14
C VAL A 97 5.79 -4.88 0.72
N SER A 98 4.64 -4.44 0.22
CA SER A 98 4.48 -3.92 -1.15
C SER A 98 4.62 -2.41 -1.25
N LEU A 99 4.40 -1.68 -0.14
CA LEU A 99 4.51 -0.23 0.00
C LEU A 99 5.26 0.10 1.28
N ILE A 100 6.12 1.08 1.23
CA ILE A 100 6.78 1.66 2.41
C ILE A 100 5.99 2.90 2.82
N VAL A 101 5.43 2.90 4.02
CA VAL A 101 4.85 4.09 4.68
C VAL A 101 5.93 4.66 5.59
N HIS A 102 6.61 5.70 5.12
CA HIS A 102 7.74 6.30 5.81
C HIS A 102 7.27 7.43 6.71
N VAL A 103 7.21 7.18 8.02
CA VAL A 103 6.85 8.18 9.03
C VAL A 103 8.04 9.04 9.35
N VAL A 104 7.90 10.35 9.14
CA VAL A 104 8.93 11.38 9.36
C VAL A 104 8.47 12.32 10.45
N ARG A 105 9.35 12.61 11.39
CA ARG A 105 9.08 13.56 12.46
C ARG A 105 9.13 15.00 11.94
N CYS A 106 8.00 15.71 12.07
CA CYS A 106 7.84 17.10 11.65
C CYS A 106 7.30 17.98 12.79
N PHE A 107 7.64 17.68 14.05
CA PHE A 107 7.20 18.40 15.25
C PHE A 107 8.36 18.58 16.24
N GLU A 108 8.31 19.68 16.99
CA GLU A 108 9.27 20.01 18.06
C GLU A 108 8.67 19.60 19.41
N GLU A 109 9.32 18.71 20.14
CA GLU A 109 8.91 18.32 21.48
C GLU A 109 10.15 18.08 22.34
N LYS A 110 10.31 18.88 23.40
CA LYS A 110 11.50 18.90 24.26
C LYS A 110 11.70 17.60 25.07
N GLU A 111 10.61 16.88 25.33
CA GLU A 111 10.62 15.64 26.11
C GLU A 111 10.94 14.39 25.28
N VAL A 112 10.87 14.48 23.95
CA VAL A 112 11.15 13.37 23.04
C VAL A 112 12.57 13.49 22.52
N ILE A 113 13.47 12.66 23.02
CA ILE A 113 14.87 12.59 22.59
C ILE A 113 14.89 12.19 21.10
N HIS A 114 15.50 13.04 20.26
CA HIS A 114 15.82 12.71 18.88
C HIS A 114 17.23 12.09 18.83
N ILE A 115 17.48 11.21 17.85
CA ILE A 115 18.78 10.56 17.67
C ILE A 115 19.88 11.59 17.34
N ASN A 116 19.51 12.67 16.66
CA ASN A 116 20.37 13.78 16.27
C ASN A 116 19.83 15.06 16.88
N ASP A 117 20.08 15.43 18.08
CA ASP A 117 19.64 16.59 18.88
C ASP A 117 18.72 17.64 18.17
N ASP A 118 18.82 17.81 16.85
CA ASP A 118 17.99 18.69 16.01
C ASP A 118 17.07 17.91 15.06
N ILE A 119 15.89 18.47 14.77
CA ILE A 119 14.91 17.89 13.84
C ILE A 119 15.35 18.23 12.41
N ASN A 120 15.73 17.21 11.66
CA ASN A 120 16.12 17.33 10.28
C ASN A 120 15.46 16.22 9.41
N PRO A 121 14.27 16.47 8.86
CA PRO A 121 13.56 15.50 8.03
C PRO A 121 14.35 15.00 6.82
N GLU A 122 15.19 15.83 6.22
CA GLU A 122 16.03 15.47 5.08
C GLU A 122 17.09 14.44 5.49
N GLU A 123 17.74 14.65 6.62
CA GLU A 123 18.73 13.71 7.17
C GLU A 123 18.10 12.39 7.60
N ASP A 124 16.90 12.45 8.23
CA ASP A 124 16.14 11.28 8.65
C ASP A 124 15.78 10.39 7.45
N ILE A 125 15.27 10.99 6.37
CA ILE A 125 14.92 10.29 5.13
C ILE A 125 16.19 9.73 4.47
N THR A 126 17.25 10.52 4.38
CA THR A 126 18.51 10.13 3.78
C THR A 126 19.14 8.94 4.51
N THR A 127 19.09 8.94 5.85
CA THR A 127 19.59 7.83 6.67
C THR A 127 18.91 6.51 6.33
N ILE A 128 17.58 6.51 6.21
CA ILE A 128 16.83 5.29 5.82
C ILE A 128 17.16 4.90 4.39
N ASN A 129 17.18 5.84 3.45
CA ASN A 129 17.48 5.55 2.05
C ASN A 129 18.88 4.93 1.86
N ILE A 130 19.88 5.39 2.61
CA ILE A 130 21.25 4.81 2.60
C ILE A 130 21.19 3.34 3.03
N GLU A 131 20.53 3.02 4.13
CA GLU A 131 20.46 1.64 4.64
C GLU A 131 19.72 0.71 3.65
N LEU A 132 18.67 1.20 3.00
CA LEU A 132 17.95 0.45 1.96
C LEU A 132 18.82 0.23 0.72
N CYS A 133 19.58 1.25 0.27
CA CYS A 133 20.51 1.12 -0.86
C CYS A 133 21.64 0.12 -0.56
N LEU A 134 22.19 0.13 0.65
CA LEU A 134 23.23 -0.82 1.06
C LEU A 134 22.72 -2.27 1.07
N ALA A 135 21.50 -2.49 1.55
CA ALA A 135 20.86 -3.81 1.53
C ALA A 135 20.57 -4.31 0.10
N ASP A 136 20.18 -3.40 -0.79
CA ASP A 136 19.97 -3.71 -2.20
C ASP A 136 21.29 -3.99 -2.90
N LEU A 137 22.34 -3.23 -2.59
CA LEU A 137 23.69 -3.45 -3.11
C LEU A 137 24.21 -4.87 -2.79
N GLU A 138 24.00 -5.33 -1.56
CA GLU A 138 24.34 -6.71 -1.17
C GLU A 138 23.56 -7.75 -1.99
N THR A 139 22.25 -7.50 -2.18
CA THR A 139 21.39 -8.39 -2.99
C THR A 139 21.85 -8.45 -4.44
N VAL A 140 22.17 -7.30 -5.02
CA VAL A 140 22.68 -7.17 -6.39
C VAL A 140 24.04 -7.85 -6.54
N GLN A 141 24.94 -7.71 -5.58
CA GLN A 141 26.25 -8.38 -5.59
C GLN A 141 26.10 -9.91 -5.55
N LYS A 142 25.24 -10.45 -4.69
CA LYS A 142 24.95 -11.90 -4.64
C LYS A 142 24.38 -12.40 -5.97
N SER A 143 23.45 -11.63 -6.56
CA SER A 143 22.86 -11.97 -7.86
C SER A 143 23.91 -11.90 -8.98
N LEU A 144 24.78 -10.89 -8.98
CA LEU A 144 25.87 -10.75 -9.95
C LEU A 144 26.80 -11.97 -9.93
N GLN A 145 27.26 -12.38 -8.74
CA GLN A 145 28.11 -13.57 -8.59
C GLN A 145 27.43 -14.85 -9.12
N LYS A 146 26.12 -15.01 -8.90
CA LYS A 146 25.35 -16.13 -9.44
C LYS A 146 25.29 -16.10 -10.96
N GLN A 147 25.01 -14.93 -11.55
CA GLN A 147 24.91 -14.79 -13.00
C GLN A 147 26.27 -14.93 -13.70
N GLU A 148 27.36 -14.46 -13.10
CA GLU A 148 28.73 -14.67 -13.62
C GLU A 148 29.11 -16.18 -13.71
N LYS A 149 28.62 -16.99 -12.77
CA LYS A 149 28.77 -18.46 -12.86
C LYS A 149 27.94 -19.02 -14.02
N ASN A 150 26.71 -18.55 -14.22
CA ASN A 150 25.81 -18.99 -15.29
C ASN A 150 26.32 -18.62 -16.70
N VAL A 151 27.10 -17.55 -16.85
CA VAL A 151 27.79 -17.19 -18.10
C VAL A 151 28.66 -18.34 -18.61
N LYS A 152 29.22 -19.16 -17.72
CA LYS A 152 30.06 -20.31 -18.04
C LYS A 152 29.27 -21.60 -18.37
N SER A 153 27.93 -21.52 -18.41
CA SER A 153 27.08 -22.66 -18.72
C SER A 153 27.34 -23.18 -20.15
N THR A 154 27.26 -24.49 -20.31
CA THR A 154 27.31 -25.16 -21.61
C THR A 154 26.04 -24.91 -22.46
N ASP A 155 24.92 -24.55 -21.80
CA ASP A 155 23.70 -24.13 -22.50
C ASP A 155 23.86 -22.69 -23.00
N LYS A 156 23.87 -22.54 -24.33
CA LYS A 156 23.99 -21.24 -25.00
C LYS A 156 22.93 -20.21 -24.58
N LYS A 157 21.67 -20.65 -24.43
CA LYS A 157 20.58 -19.75 -24.04
C LYS A 157 20.80 -19.18 -22.64
N ILE A 158 21.17 -20.04 -21.69
CA ILE A 158 21.49 -19.63 -20.32
C ILE A 158 22.69 -18.69 -20.31
N SER A 159 23.73 -19.02 -21.05
CA SER A 159 24.96 -18.20 -21.13
C SER A 159 24.67 -16.81 -21.70
N GLU A 160 23.96 -16.71 -22.83
CA GLU A 160 23.62 -15.42 -23.47
C GLU A 160 22.70 -14.55 -22.59
N TYR A 161 21.66 -15.16 -22.01
CA TYR A 161 20.79 -14.50 -21.06
C TYR A 161 21.60 -13.93 -19.88
N SER A 162 22.46 -14.76 -19.28
CA SER A 162 23.26 -14.35 -18.13
C SER A 162 24.28 -13.24 -18.46
N LYS A 163 24.82 -13.22 -19.68
CA LYS A 163 25.71 -12.13 -20.13
C LYS A 163 25.00 -10.77 -20.14
N ALA A 164 23.79 -10.71 -20.69
CA ALA A 164 22.99 -9.47 -20.69
C ALA A 164 22.67 -9.00 -19.26
N ILE A 165 22.24 -9.94 -18.39
CA ILE A 165 21.93 -9.62 -16.98
C ILE A 165 23.19 -9.16 -16.21
N VAL A 166 24.35 -9.76 -16.44
CA VAL A 166 25.61 -9.34 -15.79
C VAL A 166 25.95 -7.88 -16.13
N LEU A 167 25.78 -7.47 -17.39
CA LEU A 167 26.01 -6.08 -17.79
C LEU A 167 25.09 -5.11 -17.05
N MET A 168 23.81 -5.43 -16.99
CA MET A 168 22.82 -4.63 -16.25
C MET A 168 23.14 -4.59 -14.75
N LEU A 169 23.43 -5.74 -14.11
CA LEU A 169 23.75 -5.80 -12.69
C LEU A 169 25.00 -5.02 -12.32
N LYS A 170 25.99 -4.93 -13.20
CA LYS A 170 27.18 -4.06 -12.98
C LYS A 170 26.79 -2.59 -12.96
N ARG A 171 26.00 -2.12 -13.93
CA ARG A 171 25.49 -0.74 -13.95
C ARG A 171 24.66 -0.43 -12.70
N LEU A 172 23.78 -1.37 -12.31
CA LEU A 172 22.93 -1.24 -11.13
C LEU A 172 23.76 -1.21 -9.84
N LYS A 173 24.80 -2.04 -9.75
CA LYS A 173 25.75 -2.03 -8.63
C LYS A 173 26.41 -0.66 -8.49
N ASP A 174 26.92 -0.09 -9.59
CA ASP A 174 27.55 1.22 -9.58
C ASP A 174 26.57 2.33 -9.18
N HIS A 175 25.31 2.25 -9.67
CA HIS A 175 24.23 3.17 -9.32
C HIS A 175 23.95 3.15 -7.81
N LEU A 176 23.75 1.96 -7.22
CA LEU A 176 23.52 1.77 -5.79
C LEU A 176 24.74 2.13 -4.93
N SER A 177 25.97 1.92 -5.43
CA SER A 177 27.19 2.32 -4.72
C SER A 177 27.32 3.84 -4.55
N ASN A 178 26.67 4.61 -5.41
CA ASN A 178 26.52 6.06 -5.30
C ASN A 178 25.27 6.48 -4.49
N MET A 179 24.67 5.56 -3.74
CA MET A 179 23.46 5.77 -2.92
C MET A 179 22.23 6.25 -3.72
N ASN A 180 22.17 5.95 -5.01
CA ASN A 180 21.01 6.24 -5.83
C ASN A 180 20.01 5.07 -5.75
N PRO A 181 18.72 5.31 -5.46
CA PRO A 181 17.72 4.26 -5.36
C PRO A 181 17.39 3.61 -6.72
N VAL A 182 16.99 2.35 -6.69
CA VAL A 182 16.69 1.58 -7.92
C VAL A 182 15.56 2.20 -8.75
N VAL A 183 14.62 2.91 -8.13
CA VAL A 183 13.53 3.58 -8.84
C VAL A 183 14.02 4.63 -9.85
N GLU A 184 15.19 5.20 -9.64
CA GLU A 184 15.85 6.17 -10.57
C GLU A 184 16.68 5.49 -11.66
N PHE A 185 16.91 4.17 -11.56
CA PHE A 185 17.71 3.43 -12.54
C PHE A 185 16.93 3.19 -13.83
N LYS A 186 17.55 3.46 -14.97
CA LYS A 186 16.96 3.25 -16.30
C LYS A 186 17.21 1.83 -16.77
N PHE A 187 16.14 1.10 -17.06
CA PHE A 187 16.16 -0.28 -17.57
C PHE A 187 15.14 -0.44 -18.72
N ASP A 188 15.40 -1.41 -19.58
CA ASP A 188 14.44 -1.83 -20.61
C ASP A 188 13.44 -2.88 -20.07
N ASP A 189 12.49 -3.32 -20.89
CA ASP A 189 11.45 -4.28 -20.50
C ASP A 189 12.02 -5.64 -20.10
N PHE A 190 13.13 -6.06 -20.69
CA PHE A 190 13.81 -7.31 -20.36
C PHE A 190 14.48 -7.21 -19.00
N GLU A 191 15.23 -6.15 -18.76
CA GLU A 191 15.89 -5.84 -17.50
C GLU A 191 14.88 -5.64 -16.36
N TYR A 192 13.73 -4.98 -16.65
CA TYR A 192 12.66 -4.75 -15.69
C TYR A 192 12.14 -6.03 -15.06
N ASN A 193 11.88 -7.07 -15.88
CA ASN A 193 11.37 -8.34 -15.38
C ASN A 193 12.36 -9.02 -14.43
N PHE A 194 13.65 -8.91 -14.72
CA PHE A 194 14.68 -9.46 -13.84
C PHE A 194 14.81 -8.66 -12.53
N ILE A 195 14.88 -7.32 -12.60
CA ILE A 195 14.94 -6.44 -11.41
C ILE A 195 13.76 -6.70 -10.48
N LYS A 196 12.56 -6.81 -11.04
CA LYS A 196 11.35 -7.12 -10.27
C LYS A 196 11.46 -8.45 -9.52
N SER A 197 12.16 -9.46 -10.07
CA SER A 197 12.39 -10.75 -9.41
C SER A 197 13.33 -10.67 -8.21
N LEU A 198 14.18 -9.65 -8.14
CA LEU A 198 15.12 -9.43 -7.03
C LEU A 198 14.45 -8.85 -5.78
N ASN A 199 13.21 -8.34 -5.90
CA ASN A 199 12.44 -7.75 -4.80
C ASN A 199 13.25 -6.70 -4.01
N LEU A 200 13.90 -5.77 -4.75
CA LEU A 200 14.74 -4.72 -4.21
C LEU A 200 13.91 -3.72 -3.40
N LEU A 201 14.49 -3.23 -2.30
CA LEU A 201 13.81 -2.35 -1.33
C LEU A 201 13.59 -0.96 -1.91
N THR A 202 14.60 -0.39 -2.54
CA THR A 202 14.55 0.95 -3.15
C THR A 202 13.81 0.98 -4.50
N PHE A 203 13.25 -0.16 -4.93
CA PHE A 203 12.34 -0.27 -6.07
C PHE A 203 10.87 -0.20 -5.65
N LYS A 204 10.59 -0.24 -4.35
CA LYS A 204 9.24 -0.14 -3.80
C LYS A 204 8.77 1.31 -3.82
N LYS A 205 7.45 1.50 -3.95
CA LYS A 205 6.82 2.80 -3.75
C LYS A 205 6.92 3.24 -2.30
N VAL A 206 7.07 4.55 -2.09
CA VAL A 206 7.10 5.18 -0.77
C VAL A 206 5.92 6.13 -0.64
N LEU A 207 5.28 6.12 0.53
CA LEU A 207 4.33 7.14 0.96
C LEU A 207 4.90 7.82 2.21
N TYR A 208 5.26 9.09 2.10
CA TYR A 208 5.76 9.87 3.23
C TYR A 208 4.61 10.31 4.13
N VAL A 209 4.77 10.11 5.43
CA VAL A 209 3.82 10.55 6.47
C VAL A 209 4.53 11.55 7.38
N CYS A 210 4.21 12.83 7.21
CA CYS A 210 4.69 13.90 8.07
C CYS A 210 3.89 13.86 9.37
N ASN A 211 4.49 13.34 10.45
CA ASN A 211 3.89 13.39 11.77
C ASN A 211 4.17 14.75 12.39
N VAL A 212 3.12 15.54 12.62
CA VAL A 212 3.18 16.92 13.16
C VAL A 212 2.58 17.00 14.55
N ASP A 213 2.76 18.14 15.21
CA ASP A 213 2.01 18.52 16.41
C ASP A 213 0.59 19.00 16.07
N GLU A 214 -0.22 19.20 17.11
CA GLU A 214 -1.63 19.57 17.01
C GLU A 214 -1.88 20.93 16.31
N ASN A 215 -0.90 21.85 16.34
CA ASN A 215 -0.99 23.18 15.76
C ASN A 215 -0.52 23.24 14.31
N SER A 216 0.10 22.17 13.82
CA SER A 216 0.77 22.13 12.51
C SER A 216 0.06 21.22 11.48
N LEU A 217 -1.25 20.94 11.67
CA LEU A 217 -2.03 20.10 10.75
C LEU A 217 -2.14 20.67 9.32
N SER A 218 -2.03 21.99 9.17
CA SER A 218 -1.96 22.67 7.86
C SER A 218 -0.56 22.64 7.23
N GLY A 219 0.44 22.13 7.94
CA GLY A 219 1.84 22.06 7.54
C GLY A 219 2.73 23.04 8.28
N ASN A 220 4.04 22.83 8.18
CA ASN A 220 5.09 23.67 8.75
C ASN A 220 6.38 23.59 7.89
N LYS A 221 7.46 24.27 8.29
CA LYS A 221 8.75 24.27 7.58
C LYS A 221 9.31 22.87 7.32
N TYR A 222 9.06 21.90 8.22
CA TYR A 222 9.55 20.52 8.12
C TYR A 222 8.72 19.73 7.11
N THR A 223 7.40 19.93 7.09
CA THR A 223 6.52 19.27 6.09
C THR A 223 6.83 19.75 4.68
N ASP A 224 7.24 21.02 4.50
CA ASP A 224 7.64 21.55 3.18
C ASP A 224 8.91 20.86 2.66
N ILE A 225 9.88 20.54 3.53
CA ILE A 225 11.07 19.76 3.18
C ILE A 225 10.65 18.38 2.67
N VAL A 226 9.84 17.65 3.43
CA VAL A 226 9.37 16.30 3.04
C VAL A 226 8.57 16.35 1.74
N LYS A 227 7.70 17.33 1.56
CA LYS A 227 6.94 17.56 0.33
C LYS A 227 7.84 17.73 -0.88
N ASN A 228 8.89 18.55 -0.77
CA ASN A 228 9.83 18.76 -1.85
C ASN A 228 10.59 17.49 -2.24
N ILE A 229 10.99 16.68 -1.25
CA ILE A 229 11.63 15.38 -1.46
C ILE A 229 10.63 14.45 -2.17
N ALA A 230 9.42 14.31 -1.66
CA ALA A 230 8.40 13.44 -2.23
C ALA A 230 8.11 13.78 -3.70
N VAL A 231 7.93 15.08 -4.01
CA VAL A 231 7.69 15.54 -5.38
C VAL A 231 8.88 15.23 -6.30
N LYS A 232 10.12 15.45 -5.83
CA LYS A 232 11.33 15.14 -6.60
C LYS A 232 11.44 13.64 -6.93
N GLU A 233 11.06 12.78 -6.00
CA GLU A 233 11.09 11.32 -6.14
C GLU A 233 9.86 10.75 -6.85
N GLY A 234 8.84 11.56 -7.15
CA GLY A 234 7.56 11.10 -7.72
C GLY A 234 6.73 10.27 -6.75
N ASN A 235 6.92 10.48 -5.45
CA ASN A 235 6.20 9.84 -4.35
C ASN A 235 5.09 10.74 -3.80
N ASP A 236 4.12 10.12 -3.11
CA ASP A 236 3.06 10.82 -2.39
C ASP A 236 3.50 11.16 -0.95
N PHE A 237 2.86 12.19 -0.37
CA PHE A 237 3.00 12.52 1.04
C PHE A 237 1.65 12.84 1.68
N LEU A 238 1.62 12.76 3.03
CA LEU A 238 0.45 13.07 3.86
C LEU A 238 0.93 13.75 5.15
N ILE A 239 0.14 14.70 5.65
CA ILE A 239 0.34 15.34 6.95
C ILE A 239 -0.72 14.80 7.91
N LEU A 240 -0.32 14.36 9.10
CA LEU A 240 -1.22 13.96 10.19
C LEU A 240 -0.53 14.18 11.55
N CYS A 241 -1.33 14.24 12.61
CA CYS A 241 -0.85 14.23 13.98
C CYS A 241 -1.20 12.88 14.61
N ALA A 242 -0.19 12.03 14.82
CA ALA A 242 -0.40 10.68 15.36
C ALA A 242 -1.04 10.70 16.77
N LYS A 243 -0.81 11.75 17.55
CA LYS A 243 -1.40 11.94 18.88
C LYS A 243 -2.91 12.18 18.76
N ILE A 244 -3.34 13.13 17.93
CA ILE A 244 -4.77 13.38 17.67
C ILE A 244 -5.45 12.11 17.15
N GLU A 245 -4.81 11.42 16.19
CA GLU A 245 -5.37 10.18 15.63
C GLU A 245 -5.55 9.10 16.70
N ALA A 246 -4.63 8.99 17.66
CA ALA A 246 -4.75 8.06 18.78
C ALA A 246 -5.91 8.43 19.72
N GLU A 247 -6.08 9.70 20.02
CA GLU A 247 -7.20 10.20 20.83
C GLU A 247 -8.54 9.95 20.14
N LEU A 248 -8.65 10.27 18.84
CA LEU A 248 -9.85 10.02 18.04
C LEU A 248 -10.17 8.53 17.87
N ALA A 249 -9.14 7.67 17.82
CA ALA A 249 -9.32 6.23 17.73
C ALA A 249 -9.88 5.63 19.04
N ALA A 250 -9.59 6.24 20.19
CA ALA A 250 -10.10 5.83 21.50
C ALA A 250 -11.58 6.20 21.71
N ILE A 251 -12.11 7.18 20.96
CA ILE A 251 -13.51 7.63 21.06
C ILE A 251 -14.44 6.63 20.38
N LYS A 252 -15.33 6.01 21.16
CA LYS A 252 -16.35 5.07 20.65
C LYS A 252 -17.64 5.76 20.22
N ASP A 253 -17.94 6.93 20.79
CA ASP A 253 -19.13 7.72 20.47
C ASP A 253 -18.92 8.47 19.16
N ILE A 254 -19.64 8.07 18.10
CA ILE A 254 -19.50 8.65 16.75
C ILE A 254 -19.91 10.13 16.70
N PRO A 255 -21.03 10.58 17.29
CA PRO A 255 -21.39 11.99 17.39
C PRO A 255 -20.27 12.84 18.03
N TYR A 256 -19.77 12.41 19.18
CA TYR A 256 -18.69 13.09 19.88
C TYR A 256 -17.37 13.12 19.07
N LYS A 257 -17.04 12.02 18.40
CA LYS A 257 -15.89 11.96 17.49
C LYS A 257 -15.99 12.98 16.35
N ASN A 258 -17.18 13.12 15.75
CA ASN A 258 -17.43 14.09 14.68
C ASN A 258 -17.37 15.55 15.19
N GLU A 259 -17.75 15.80 16.42
CA GLU A 259 -17.60 17.12 17.06
C GLU A 259 -16.13 17.46 17.27
N MET A 260 -15.34 16.51 17.79
CA MET A 260 -13.89 16.68 17.98
C MET A 260 -13.17 16.94 16.64
N LEU A 261 -13.51 16.20 15.57
CA LEU A 261 -12.96 16.45 14.24
C LEU A 261 -13.22 17.90 13.77
N LYS A 262 -14.42 18.42 13.99
CA LYS A 262 -14.75 19.82 13.67
C LYS A 262 -13.97 20.81 14.52
N LEU A 263 -13.79 20.54 15.81
CA LEU A 263 -13.01 21.40 16.71
C LEU A 263 -11.54 21.50 16.28
N PHE A 264 -10.95 20.43 15.80
CA PHE A 264 -9.59 20.42 15.27
C PHE A 264 -9.51 20.94 13.82
N GLY A 265 -10.64 21.34 13.20
CA GLY A 265 -10.67 21.78 11.79
C GLY A 265 -10.33 20.67 10.80
N ILE A 266 -10.48 19.40 11.20
CA ILE A 266 -10.16 18.23 10.41
C ILE A 266 -11.40 17.83 9.62
N ASN A 267 -11.39 18.05 8.30
CA ASN A 267 -12.50 17.64 7.42
C ASN A 267 -12.48 16.12 7.13
N ASP A 268 -11.29 15.52 7.02
CA ASP A 268 -11.07 14.08 6.81
C ASP A 268 -10.15 13.52 7.88
N ASN A 269 -10.53 12.40 8.48
CA ASN A 269 -9.68 11.67 9.42
C ASN A 269 -8.35 11.29 8.74
N GLY A 270 -7.22 11.69 9.33
CA GLY A 270 -5.89 11.47 8.77
C GLY A 270 -5.58 9.99 8.55
N LEU A 271 -6.06 9.09 9.44
CA LEU A 271 -5.95 7.63 9.24
C LEU A 271 -6.72 7.18 8.00
N SER A 272 -7.95 7.67 7.78
CA SER A 272 -8.73 7.34 6.59
C SER A 272 -8.02 7.80 5.30
N SER A 273 -7.43 8.99 5.33
CA SER A 273 -6.63 9.53 4.23
C SER A 273 -5.36 8.72 3.98
N LEU A 274 -4.69 8.26 5.05
CA LEU A 274 -3.53 7.37 4.97
C LEU A 274 -3.89 6.04 4.31
N ILE A 275 -4.95 5.39 4.77
CA ILE A 275 -5.41 4.11 4.24
C ILE A 275 -5.77 4.25 2.75
N LYS A 276 -6.56 5.26 2.38
CA LYS A 276 -6.94 5.54 0.98
C LYS A 276 -5.72 5.81 0.12
N LYS A 277 -4.79 6.68 0.55
CA LYS A 277 -3.56 6.96 -0.20
C LYS A 277 -2.69 5.72 -0.38
N ALA A 278 -2.44 4.95 0.68
CA ALA A 278 -1.68 3.71 0.61
C ALA A 278 -2.31 2.72 -0.39
N TYR A 279 -3.64 2.58 -0.36
CA TYR A 279 -4.41 1.73 -1.26
C TYR A 279 -4.24 2.15 -2.74
N TYR A 280 -4.43 3.43 -3.04
CA TYR A 280 -4.31 3.93 -4.41
C TYR A 280 -2.86 3.95 -4.93
N THR A 281 -1.88 4.23 -4.06
CA THR A 281 -0.45 4.19 -4.42
C THR A 281 0.01 2.79 -4.84
N LEU A 282 -0.57 1.74 -4.24
CA LEU A 282 -0.36 0.35 -4.67
C LEU A 282 -1.04 0.00 -6.00
N GLY A 283 -1.80 0.93 -6.60
CA GLY A 283 -2.58 0.69 -7.81
C GLY A 283 -3.80 -0.20 -7.57
N LEU A 284 -4.28 -0.23 -6.32
CA LEU A 284 -5.47 -0.96 -5.93
C LEU A 284 -6.74 -0.17 -6.23
N ARG A 285 -7.79 -0.89 -6.55
CA ARG A 285 -9.12 -0.36 -6.86
C ARG A 285 -10.17 -1.30 -6.27
N THR A 286 -11.41 -0.83 -6.21
CA THR A 286 -12.52 -1.57 -5.61
C THR A 286 -13.62 -1.81 -6.64
N TYR A 287 -14.06 -3.05 -6.77
CA TYR A 287 -15.36 -3.38 -7.35
C TYR A 287 -16.27 -3.95 -6.25
N PHE A 288 -17.56 -3.96 -6.50
CA PHE A 288 -18.57 -4.40 -5.54
C PHE A 288 -19.36 -5.58 -6.07
N THR A 289 -19.80 -6.44 -5.16
CA THR A 289 -20.91 -7.36 -5.40
C THR A 289 -22.09 -6.94 -4.54
N ALA A 290 -23.30 -6.92 -5.10
CA ALA A 290 -24.48 -6.43 -4.42
C ALA A 290 -25.61 -7.44 -4.51
N GLY A 291 -26.06 -7.92 -3.36
CA GLY A 291 -27.18 -8.85 -3.20
C GLY A 291 -27.87 -8.68 -1.86
N LEU A 292 -29.08 -9.28 -1.70
CA LEU A 292 -29.85 -9.19 -0.46
C LEU A 292 -29.16 -9.84 0.74
N GLN A 293 -28.30 -10.83 0.53
CA GLN A 293 -27.54 -11.46 1.61
C GLN A 293 -26.36 -10.61 2.04
N GLU A 294 -25.60 -10.10 1.07
CA GLU A 294 -24.45 -9.24 1.35
C GLU A 294 -24.20 -8.22 0.23
N VAL A 295 -23.69 -7.07 0.65
CA VAL A 295 -22.99 -6.11 -0.20
C VAL A 295 -21.54 -6.11 0.22
N ARG A 296 -20.64 -6.38 -0.73
CA ARG A 296 -19.22 -6.56 -0.42
C ARG A 296 -18.32 -5.80 -1.38
N ALA A 297 -17.28 -5.17 -0.82
CA ALA A 297 -16.21 -4.52 -1.55
C ALA A 297 -15.05 -5.51 -1.76
N TRP A 298 -14.54 -5.57 -2.99
CA TRP A 298 -13.46 -6.46 -3.39
C TRP A 298 -12.29 -5.66 -3.92
N THR A 299 -11.11 -5.89 -3.33
CA THR A 299 -9.87 -5.25 -3.79
C THR A 299 -9.32 -5.93 -5.03
N PHE A 300 -8.96 -5.13 -6.04
CA PHE A 300 -8.28 -5.62 -7.22
C PHE A 300 -7.14 -4.69 -7.66
N LYS A 301 -6.21 -5.22 -8.43
CA LYS A 301 -5.15 -4.43 -9.06
C LYS A 301 -5.66 -3.85 -10.38
N GLN A 302 -5.52 -2.55 -10.57
CA GLN A 302 -5.94 -1.86 -11.79
C GLN A 302 -5.41 -2.58 -13.05
N GLY A 303 -6.28 -2.73 -14.06
CA GLY A 303 -5.94 -3.39 -15.32
C GLY A 303 -6.25 -4.90 -15.37
N ILE A 304 -6.92 -5.48 -14.35
CA ILE A 304 -7.33 -6.89 -14.43
C ILE A 304 -8.56 -7.07 -15.30
N LYS A 305 -8.65 -8.24 -15.93
CA LYS A 305 -9.82 -8.69 -16.69
C LYS A 305 -10.86 -9.34 -15.80
N ALA A 306 -12.12 -9.34 -16.27
CA ALA A 306 -13.27 -9.89 -15.53
C ALA A 306 -13.09 -11.32 -14.99
N PRO A 307 -12.50 -12.30 -15.73
CA PRO A 307 -12.26 -13.62 -15.16
C PRO A 307 -11.33 -13.60 -13.96
N LYS A 308 -10.28 -12.78 -13.97
CA LYS A 308 -9.36 -12.62 -12.85
C LYS A 308 -10.02 -11.95 -11.65
N ALA A 309 -10.91 -10.98 -11.89
CA ALA A 309 -11.71 -10.38 -10.84
C ALA A 309 -12.67 -11.41 -10.21
N ALA A 310 -13.33 -12.24 -11.01
CA ALA A 310 -14.14 -13.36 -10.51
C ALA A 310 -13.30 -14.34 -9.66
N GLY A 311 -12.04 -14.56 -10.04
CA GLY A 311 -11.07 -15.38 -9.30
C GLY A 311 -10.70 -14.84 -7.91
N ILE A 312 -10.85 -13.54 -7.66
CA ILE A 312 -10.66 -12.94 -6.33
C ILE A 312 -11.74 -13.44 -5.37
N ILE A 313 -12.96 -13.69 -5.87
CA ILE A 313 -14.06 -14.24 -5.08
C ILE A 313 -13.82 -15.74 -4.81
N HIS A 314 -13.60 -16.50 -5.87
CA HIS A 314 -13.31 -17.94 -5.79
C HIS A 314 -12.61 -18.44 -7.08
N SER A 315 -11.67 -19.36 -6.93
CA SER A 315 -10.93 -19.93 -8.09
C SER A 315 -11.84 -20.57 -9.14
N ASP A 316 -12.98 -21.14 -8.73
CA ASP A 316 -13.93 -21.77 -9.64
C ASP A 316 -14.69 -20.73 -10.47
N PHE A 317 -14.91 -19.53 -9.95
CA PHE A 317 -15.51 -18.42 -10.71
C PHE A 317 -14.59 -17.98 -11.85
N GLU A 318 -13.28 -18.01 -11.64
CA GLU A 318 -12.31 -17.74 -12.72
C GLU A 318 -12.35 -18.83 -13.79
N LYS A 319 -12.30 -20.10 -13.39
CA LYS A 319 -12.26 -21.24 -14.31
C LYS A 319 -13.54 -21.38 -15.11
N GLY A 320 -14.69 -21.25 -14.43
CA GLY A 320 -16.01 -21.39 -15.04
C GLY A 320 -16.59 -20.10 -15.60
N PHE A 321 -15.81 -19.01 -15.69
CA PHE A 321 -16.33 -17.69 -16.10
C PHE A 321 -17.03 -17.73 -17.47
N ILE A 322 -18.29 -17.28 -17.51
CA ILE A 322 -19.10 -17.15 -18.73
C ILE A 322 -19.19 -15.68 -19.16
N LYS A 323 -19.73 -14.83 -18.28
CA LYS A 323 -19.95 -13.39 -18.48
C LYS A 323 -20.13 -12.67 -17.16
N ALA A 324 -20.06 -11.34 -17.20
CA ALA A 324 -20.36 -10.49 -16.08
C ALA A 324 -21.49 -9.51 -16.44
N GLU A 325 -22.46 -9.31 -15.56
CA GLU A 325 -23.40 -8.20 -15.59
C GLU A 325 -22.78 -7.06 -14.77
N VAL A 326 -22.56 -5.90 -15.40
CA VAL A 326 -21.81 -4.79 -14.83
C VAL A 326 -22.59 -3.49 -14.94
N TYR A 327 -22.65 -2.75 -13.85
CA TYR A 327 -23.16 -1.38 -13.82
C TYR A 327 -22.28 -0.52 -12.88
N SER A 328 -22.28 0.80 -13.07
CA SER A 328 -21.50 1.68 -12.20
C SER A 328 -22.27 1.95 -10.89
N CYS A 329 -21.54 2.10 -9.78
CA CYS A 329 -22.14 2.54 -8.52
C CYS A 329 -22.80 3.93 -8.64
N GLU A 330 -22.24 4.83 -9.46
CA GLU A 330 -22.80 6.15 -9.72
C GLU A 330 -24.18 6.09 -10.37
N ASP A 331 -24.37 5.20 -11.37
CA ASP A 331 -25.68 4.98 -11.96
C ASP A 331 -26.66 4.40 -10.93
N LEU A 332 -26.21 3.49 -10.07
CA LEU A 332 -27.05 2.97 -9.00
C LEU A 332 -27.50 4.08 -8.04
N PHE A 333 -26.61 4.99 -7.66
CA PHE A 333 -26.95 6.13 -6.79
C PHE A 333 -27.96 7.08 -7.44
N LYS A 334 -27.84 7.29 -8.75
CA LYS A 334 -28.75 8.14 -9.51
C LYS A 334 -30.16 7.56 -9.64
N PHE A 335 -30.28 6.27 -9.89
CA PHE A 335 -31.57 5.61 -10.17
C PHE A 335 -32.13 4.82 -8.99
N GLN A 336 -31.32 4.59 -7.94
CA GLN A 336 -31.69 3.91 -6.67
C GLN A 336 -32.33 2.53 -6.84
N SER A 337 -32.22 1.89 -8.01
CA SER A 337 -32.83 0.59 -8.30
C SER A 337 -32.11 -0.10 -9.44
N VAL A 338 -31.69 -1.35 -9.24
CA VAL A 338 -31.08 -2.20 -10.27
C VAL A 338 -32.10 -2.48 -11.39
N GLN A 339 -33.39 -2.60 -11.06
CA GLN A 339 -34.43 -2.80 -12.05
C GLN A 339 -34.53 -1.61 -13.01
N ARG A 340 -34.51 -0.39 -12.50
CA ARG A 340 -34.51 0.84 -13.33
C ARG A 340 -33.25 0.92 -14.21
N LEU A 341 -32.10 0.45 -13.72
CA LEU A 341 -30.89 0.36 -14.55
C LEU A 341 -31.08 -0.60 -15.72
N LYS A 342 -31.69 -1.76 -15.50
CA LYS A 342 -32.01 -2.73 -16.57
C LYS A 342 -32.96 -2.13 -17.60
N GLU A 343 -34.05 -1.48 -17.18
CA GLU A 343 -35.01 -0.81 -18.04
C GLU A 343 -34.38 0.27 -18.92
N LYS A 344 -33.34 0.96 -18.39
CA LYS A 344 -32.59 2.00 -19.12
C LYS A 344 -31.40 1.47 -19.92
N GLY A 345 -31.17 0.14 -19.94
CA GLY A 345 -30.02 -0.44 -20.65
C GLY A 345 -28.65 -0.10 -20.06
N LEU A 346 -28.58 0.31 -18.79
CA LEU A 346 -27.34 0.69 -18.09
C LEU A 346 -26.62 -0.54 -17.49
N VAL A 347 -27.26 -1.69 -17.43
CA VAL A 347 -26.60 -2.96 -17.05
C VAL A 347 -25.98 -3.57 -18.31
N ARG A 348 -24.67 -3.55 -18.36
CA ARG A 348 -23.86 -4.07 -19.47
C ARG A 348 -23.59 -5.56 -19.28
N ILE A 349 -23.52 -6.30 -20.38
CA ILE A 349 -23.08 -7.69 -20.37
C ILE A 349 -21.67 -7.70 -20.94
N GLU A 350 -20.70 -8.09 -20.10
CA GLU A 350 -19.27 -8.03 -20.40
C GLU A 350 -18.67 -9.44 -20.50
N GLY A 351 -17.74 -9.61 -21.43
CA GLY A 351 -17.03 -10.87 -21.68
C GLY A 351 -15.66 -10.94 -20.98
N LYS A 352 -14.86 -11.95 -21.40
CA LYS A 352 -13.55 -12.27 -20.78
C LYS A 352 -12.52 -11.14 -20.89
N GLU A 353 -12.62 -10.30 -21.92
CA GLU A 353 -11.67 -9.22 -22.19
C GLU A 353 -11.99 -7.92 -21.46
N TYR A 354 -13.11 -7.85 -20.75
CA TYR A 354 -13.51 -6.66 -20.01
C TYR A 354 -12.49 -6.32 -18.91
N LEU A 355 -11.99 -5.09 -18.95
CA LEU A 355 -11.14 -4.53 -17.90
C LEU A 355 -12.01 -3.92 -16.80
N VAL A 356 -11.96 -4.49 -15.62
CA VAL A 356 -12.74 -4.05 -14.45
C VAL A 356 -12.34 -2.63 -14.06
N ARG A 357 -13.33 -1.79 -13.80
CA ARG A 357 -13.17 -0.39 -13.39
C ARG A 357 -13.42 -0.20 -11.90
N ASP A 358 -12.80 0.82 -11.33
CA ASP A 358 -13.09 1.24 -9.96
C ASP A 358 -14.55 1.70 -9.85
N GLY A 359 -15.29 1.18 -8.86
CA GLY A 359 -16.70 1.48 -8.67
C GLY A 359 -17.68 0.63 -9.49
N ASP A 360 -17.20 -0.34 -10.26
CA ASP A 360 -18.10 -1.32 -10.89
C ASP A 360 -18.86 -2.14 -9.84
N VAL A 361 -20.15 -2.33 -10.04
CA VAL A 361 -20.95 -3.33 -9.32
C VAL A 361 -21.16 -4.50 -10.28
N ILE A 362 -20.69 -5.71 -9.89
CA ILE A 362 -20.55 -6.84 -10.79
C ILE A 362 -21.29 -8.07 -10.27
N PHE A 363 -22.05 -8.70 -11.15
CA PHE A 363 -22.60 -10.03 -10.94
C PHE A 363 -21.97 -11.01 -11.94
N PHE A 364 -21.12 -11.93 -11.45
CA PHE A 364 -20.45 -12.92 -12.27
C PHE A 364 -21.35 -14.12 -12.55
N LYS A 365 -21.46 -14.52 -13.82
CA LYS A 365 -22.07 -15.78 -14.23
C LYS A 365 -20.97 -16.77 -14.61
N PHE A 366 -21.02 -17.92 -13.97
CA PHE A 366 -20.03 -18.99 -14.14
C PHE A 366 -20.75 -20.34 -14.16
N ASN A 367 -20.08 -21.33 -14.70
CA ASN A 367 -20.49 -22.73 -14.66
C ASN A 367 -19.33 -23.56 -14.13
N VAL A 368 -19.58 -24.40 -13.12
CA VAL A 368 -18.57 -25.28 -12.49
C VAL A 368 -18.81 -26.69 -12.97
#